data_8cf5d6b4e0ae8a5311cfc543ae7d0111
#
_entry.id   8cf5d6b4e0ae8a5311cfc543ae7d0111
#
_cell.length_a   1.000
_cell.length_b   1.000
_cell.length_c   1.000
_cell.angle_alpha   90.00
_cell.angle_beta   90.00
_cell.angle_gamma   90.00
#
_symmetry.space_group_name_H-M   'P 1'
#
loop_
_entity.id
_entity.type
_entity.pdbx_description
1 polymer ?
#
loop_
_entity_poly.entity_id
_entity_poly.type
_entity_poly.pdbx_seq_one_letter_code
_entity_poly.pdbx_strand_id
1 'polypeptide(L)'
;MAKASQVVILENEFYIIKAPNGKVLEVKDFNTENGAAIQLWSYAGHPWQQWQFVDAGGGRWRIQNRFTGKVIDLALGGVVEGTWLHQWSRTNGWSQCWTLEPTRSGHTRIRNVLADKYIDLVGMNTANGAHAQIWTYVAGGNQEWDLVRIDRSEERR
;
A
#
# COMPACT_ATOMS: atom_id res chain seq x y z
N MET A 1 -6.95 -20.08 21.44
CA MET A 1 -7.10 -19.00 20.47
C MET A 1 -5.86 -18.84 19.62
N ALA A 2 -6.04 -18.88 18.34
CA ALA A 2 -4.93 -18.70 17.41
C ALA A 2 -4.47 -17.27 17.41
N LYS A 3 -3.15 -17.06 17.42
CA LYS A 3 -2.57 -15.75 17.15
C LYS A 3 -2.71 -15.43 15.66
N ALA A 4 -2.74 -14.15 15.30
CA ALA A 4 -2.64 -13.75 13.92
C ALA A 4 -1.28 -14.21 13.37
N SER A 5 -1.29 -14.74 12.15
CA SER A 5 -0.07 -15.15 11.48
C SER A 5 0.77 -13.92 11.15
N GLN A 6 2.08 -14.07 11.19
CA GLN A 6 2.97 -13.00 10.71
C GLN A 6 2.79 -12.81 9.21
N VAL A 7 2.90 -11.56 8.76
CA VAL A 7 2.92 -11.23 7.35
C VAL A 7 4.27 -11.65 6.78
N VAL A 8 4.24 -12.50 5.76
CA VAL A 8 5.44 -13.00 5.11
C VAL A 8 5.55 -12.36 3.73
N ILE A 9 6.62 -11.60 3.50
CA ILE A 9 6.91 -10.96 2.24
C ILE A 9 8.14 -11.62 1.62
N LEU A 10 8.01 -12.00 0.35
CA LEU A 10 9.14 -12.50 -0.43
C LEU A 10 9.76 -11.35 -1.21
N GLU A 11 11.05 -11.11 -0.99
CA GLU A 11 11.79 -10.09 -1.74
C GLU A 11 11.84 -10.46 -3.22
N ASN A 12 11.94 -9.45 -4.06
CA ASN A 12 11.98 -9.58 -5.52
C ASN A 12 10.71 -10.16 -6.15
N GLU A 13 9.63 -10.26 -5.38
CA GLU A 13 8.32 -10.63 -5.89
C GLU A 13 7.40 -9.41 -5.90
N PHE A 14 6.39 -9.44 -6.77
CA PHE A 14 5.42 -8.36 -6.88
C PHE A 14 4.09 -8.77 -6.27
N TYR A 15 3.39 -7.78 -5.72
CA TYR A 15 2.13 -7.98 -5.01
C TYR A 15 1.10 -6.97 -5.50
N ILE A 16 -0.16 -7.35 -5.43
CA ILE A 16 -1.25 -6.37 -5.42
C ILE A 16 -1.64 -6.11 -3.96
N ILE A 17 -2.03 -4.89 -3.68
CA ILE A 17 -2.53 -4.46 -2.37
C ILE A 17 -4.04 -4.33 -2.53
N LYS A 18 -4.76 -5.37 -2.10
CA LYS A 18 -6.16 -5.56 -2.44
C LYS A 18 -7.06 -5.21 -1.25
N ALA A 19 -8.07 -4.38 -1.51
CA ALA A 19 -9.12 -4.06 -0.55
C ALA A 19 -10.13 -5.21 -0.45
N PRO A 20 -10.96 -5.24 0.61
CA PRO A 20 -11.97 -6.30 0.77
C PRO A 20 -12.93 -6.44 -0.41
N ASN A 21 -13.20 -5.37 -1.15
CA ASN A 21 -14.08 -5.42 -2.33
C ASN A 21 -13.37 -5.94 -3.59
N GLY A 22 -12.10 -6.32 -3.50
CA GLY A 22 -11.34 -6.86 -4.62
C GLY A 22 -10.58 -5.84 -5.45
N LYS A 23 -10.82 -4.56 -5.25
CA LYS A 23 -10.06 -3.50 -5.94
C LYS A 23 -8.70 -3.32 -5.32
N VAL A 24 -7.78 -2.66 -6.03
CA VAL A 24 -6.38 -2.58 -5.63
C VAL A 24 -5.87 -1.15 -5.60
N LEU A 25 -4.81 -0.92 -4.84
CA LEU A 25 -4.10 0.35 -4.85
C LEU A 25 -3.26 0.46 -6.11
N GLU A 26 -3.30 1.63 -6.75
CA GLU A 26 -2.53 1.92 -7.95
C GLU A 26 -2.04 3.36 -7.95
N VAL A 27 -1.10 3.67 -8.85
CA VAL A 27 -0.73 5.04 -9.15
C VAL A 27 -1.77 5.61 -10.12
N LYS A 28 -2.36 6.74 -9.74
CA LYS A 28 -3.41 7.38 -10.54
C LYS A 28 -2.93 7.68 -11.95
N ASP A 29 -3.72 7.24 -12.94
CA ASP A 29 -3.51 7.50 -14.37
C ASP A 29 -2.12 7.09 -14.86
N PHE A 30 -1.54 6.03 -14.28
CA PHE A 30 -0.20 5.54 -14.60
C PHE A 30 0.84 6.67 -14.70
N ASN A 31 0.66 7.70 -13.88
CA ASN A 31 1.51 8.88 -13.84
C ASN A 31 2.89 8.52 -13.26
N THR A 32 3.97 8.98 -13.91
CA THR A 32 5.34 8.67 -13.48
C THR A 32 5.98 9.77 -12.63
N GLU A 33 5.26 10.87 -12.40
CA GLU A 33 5.81 12.03 -11.71
C GLU A 33 5.77 11.89 -10.19
N ASN A 34 6.68 12.57 -9.50
CA ASN A 34 6.60 12.72 -8.06
C ASN A 34 5.30 13.46 -7.71
N GLY A 35 4.61 12.97 -6.68
CA GLY A 35 3.37 13.57 -6.22
C GLY A 35 2.10 12.96 -6.81
N ALA A 36 2.24 12.02 -7.75
CA ALA A 36 1.06 11.33 -8.29
C ALA A 36 0.32 10.59 -7.18
N ALA A 37 -0.99 10.75 -7.12
CA ALA A 37 -1.81 10.18 -6.05
C ALA A 37 -1.87 8.66 -6.13
N ILE A 38 -2.06 8.04 -4.97
CA ILE A 38 -2.37 6.61 -4.86
C ILE A 38 -3.88 6.50 -4.67
N GLN A 39 -4.50 5.67 -5.49
CA GLN A 39 -5.95 5.50 -5.50
C GLN A 39 -6.33 4.04 -5.60
N LEU A 40 -7.63 3.77 -5.41
CA LEU A 40 -8.23 2.47 -5.57
C LEU A 40 -8.76 2.33 -7.00
N TRP A 41 -8.57 1.17 -7.61
CA TRP A 41 -9.11 0.88 -8.94
C TRP A 41 -9.30 -0.62 -9.13
N SER A 42 -10.18 -0.99 -10.06
CA SER A 42 -10.34 -2.40 -10.43
C SER A 42 -9.03 -2.95 -10.97
N TYR A 43 -8.65 -4.14 -10.54
CA TYR A 43 -7.39 -4.76 -11.00
C TYR A 43 -7.51 -5.18 -12.46
N ALA A 44 -6.53 -4.78 -13.27
CA ALA A 44 -6.48 -5.11 -14.70
C ALA A 44 -5.12 -5.68 -15.11
N GLY A 45 -4.28 -6.06 -14.16
CA GLY A 45 -2.98 -6.68 -14.44
C GLY A 45 -1.91 -5.70 -14.88
N HIS A 46 -2.13 -4.40 -14.69
CA HIS A 46 -1.15 -3.39 -15.11
C HIS A 46 0.00 -3.26 -14.11
N PRO A 47 1.24 -2.98 -14.57
CA PRO A 47 2.38 -2.85 -13.67
C PRO A 47 2.24 -1.69 -12.67
N TRP A 48 1.48 -0.63 -12.98
CA TRP A 48 1.25 0.46 -12.01
C TRP A 48 0.26 0.06 -10.90
N GLN A 49 -0.28 -1.14 -10.97
CA GLN A 49 -1.11 -1.74 -9.92
C GLN A 49 -0.35 -2.78 -9.11
N GLN A 50 0.95 -2.89 -9.32
CA GLN A 50 1.77 -3.93 -8.72
C GLN A 50 2.93 -3.30 -7.95
N TRP A 51 3.26 -3.90 -6.83
CA TRP A 51 4.17 -3.32 -5.86
C TRP A 51 5.19 -4.35 -5.36
N GLN A 52 6.40 -3.88 -5.09
CA GLN A 52 7.44 -4.66 -4.45
C GLN A 52 7.68 -4.10 -3.05
N PHE A 53 7.77 -4.99 -2.07
CA PHE A 53 8.09 -4.58 -0.71
C PHE A 53 9.60 -4.72 -0.53
N VAL A 54 10.28 -3.59 -0.38
CA VAL A 54 11.73 -3.52 -0.27
C VAL A 54 12.11 -3.36 1.20
N ASP A 55 12.92 -4.27 1.71
CA ASP A 55 13.33 -4.26 3.12
C ASP A 55 14.05 -2.95 3.45
N ALA A 56 13.58 -2.26 4.49
CA ALA A 56 14.16 -1.03 5.01
C ALA A 56 14.83 -1.24 6.37
N GLY A 57 14.94 -2.50 6.82
CA GLY A 57 15.56 -2.85 8.10
C GLY A 57 14.59 -2.78 9.28
N GLY A 58 14.80 -3.61 10.30
CA GLY A 58 14.05 -3.57 11.53
C GLY A 58 12.55 -3.87 11.38
N GLY A 59 12.17 -4.68 10.41
CA GLY A 59 10.77 -5.00 10.16
C GLY A 59 10.01 -3.91 9.40
N ARG A 60 10.73 -2.99 8.79
CA ARG A 60 10.15 -1.89 8.01
C ARG A 60 10.34 -2.14 6.52
N TRP A 61 9.44 -1.59 5.73
CA TRP A 61 9.38 -1.81 4.29
C TRP A 61 9.19 -0.49 3.55
N ARG A 62 9.80 -0.37 2.36
CA ARG A 62 9.38 0.61 1.35
C ARG A 62 8.47 -0.12 0.37
N ILE A 63 7.45 0.56 -0.10
CA ILE A 63 6.47 -0.02 -1.03
C ILE A 63 6.70 0.62 -2.40
N GLN A 64 7.36 -0.11 -3.28
CA GLN A 64 7.86 0.40 -4.55
C GLN A 64 6.95 -0.02 -5.70
N ASN A 65 6.54 0.94 -6.53
CA ASN A 65 5.70 0.67 -7.68
C ASN A 65 6.51 -0.03 -8.77
N ARG A 66 5.93 -1.10 -9.33
CA ARG A 66 6.60 -1.87 -10.39
C ARG A 66 6.84 -1.05 -11.65
N PHE A 67 5.90 -0.17 -12.01
CA PHE A 67 5.97 0.63 -13.24
C PHE A 67 6.88 1.83 -13.09
N THR A 68 6.69 2.62 -12.03
CA THR A 68 7.38 3.90 -11.87
C THR A 68 8.71 3.79 -11.14
N GLY A 69 8.90 2.74 -10.34
CA GLY A 69 10.06 2.60 -9.46
C GLY A 69 10.03 3.52 -8.25
N LYS A 70 8.99 4.36 -8.12
CA LYS A 70 8.83 5.26 -6.98
C LYS A 70 8.14 4.55 -5.83
N VAL A 71 8.18 5.13 -4.64
CA VAL A 71 7.65 4.50 -3.42
C VAL A 71 6.46 5.27 -2.87
N ILE A 72 5.61 4.58 -2.12
CA ILE A 72 4.48 5.22 -1.44
C ILE A 72 5.00 6.09 -0.31
N ASP A 73 4.59 7.34 -0.32
CA ASP A 73 5.00 8.39 0.60
C ASP A 73 3.79 9.21 1.04
N LEU A 74 3.98 10.04 2.06
CA LEU A 74 2.95 10.95 2.56
C LEU A 74 3.05 12.28 1.83
N ALA A 75 1.94 12.77 1.32
CA ALA A 75 1.89 14.04 0.60
C ALA A 75 2.43 15.16 1.47
N LEU A 76 3.40 15.90 0.95
CA LEU A 76 4.03 17.05 1.62
C LEU A 76 4.61 16.71 3.01
N GLY A 77 4.97 15.44 3.24
CA GLY A 77 5.48 15.00 4.54
C GLY A 77 4.47 15.10 5.68
N GLY A 78 3.18 15.17 5.36
CA GLY A 78 2.12 15.32 6.36
C GLY A 78 1.97 14.09 7.25
N VAL A 79 1.64 14.34 8.51
CA VAL A 79 1.46 13.26 9.51
C VAL A 79 0.06 13.30 10.13
N VAL A 80 -0.78 14.22 9.71
CA VAL A 80 -2.13 14.41 10.28
C VAL A 80 -3.13 13.48 9.61
N GLU A 81 -4.26 13.28 10.31
CA GLU A 81 -5.38 12.53 9.77
C GLU A 81 -5.78 13.03 8.40
N GLY A 82 -5.96 12.09 7.46
CA GLY A 82 -6.40 12.43 6.11
C GLY A 82 -5.30 12.85 5.15
N THR A 83 -4.03 12.80 5.57
CA THR A 83 -2.93 13.06 4.63
C THR A 83 -2.98 12.02 3.51
N TRP A 84 -2.97 12.50 2.26
CA TRP A 84 -3.04 11.62 1.11
C TRP A 84 -1.73 10.89 0.89
N LEU A 85 -1.84 9.68 0.38
CA LEU A 85 -0.68 8.94 -0.13
C LEU A 85 -0.38 9.41 -1.55
N HIS A 86 0.91 9.52 -1.85
CA HIS A 86 1.37 9.76 -3.20
C HIS A 86 2.62 8.91 -3.45
N GLN A 87 3.08 8.89 -4.68
CA GLN A 87 4.38 8.31 -4.97
C GLN A 87 5.46 9.39 -4.97
N TRP A 88 6.66 9.02 -4.61
CA TRP A 88 7.83 9.90 -4.62
C TRP A 88 9.10 9.10 -4.86
N SER A 89 10.11 9.76 -5.39
CA SER A 89 11.43 9.16 -5.49
C SER A 89 11.91 8.73 -4.11
N ARG A 90 12.61 7.60 -4.04
CA ARG A 90 13.11 7.08 -2.77
C ARG A 90 14.03 8.09 -2.08
N THR A 91 13.80 8.29 -0.80
CA THR A 91 14.66 9.03 0.12
C THR A 91 15.01 8.13 1.29
N ASN A 92 15.74 8.65 2.27
CA ASN A 92 15.99 7.95 3.53
C ASN A 92 14.97 8.34 4.61
N GLY A 93 13.88 9.03 4.24
CA GLY A 93 12.89 9.52 5.19
C GLY A 93 11.97 8.44 5.73
N TRP A 94 11.56 8.62 6.98
CA TRP A 94 10.65 7.70 7.65
C TRP A 94 9.22 7.72 7.08
N SER A 95 8.83 8.81 6.38
CA SER A 95 7.51 8.90 5.73
C SER A 95 7.34 7.87 4.62
N GLN A 96 8.42 7.28 4.14
CA GLN A 96 8.41 6.25 3.11
C GLN A 96 8.54 4.85 3.67
N CYS A 97 8.54 4.70 4.99
CA CYS A 97 8.70 3.42 5.66
C CYS A 97 7.39 2.98 6.30
N TRP A 98 7.11 1.69 6.17
CA TRP A 98 5.84 1.09 6.57
C TRP A 98 6.08 -0.20 7.35
N THR A 99 5.23 -0.48 8.33
CA THR A 99 5.17 -1.78 8.98
C THR A 99 3.92 -2.52 8.57
N LEU A 100 4.00 -3.84 8.53
CA LEU A 100 2.91 -4.71 8.13
C LEU A 100 2.42 -5.47 9.35
N GLU A 101 1.15 -5.30 9.71
CA GLU A 101 0.57 -5.88 10.92
C GLU A 101 -0.52 -6.87 10.52
N PRO A 102 -0.36 -8.16 10.87
CA PRO A 102 -1.38 -9.15 10.57
C PRO A 102 -2.62 -8.92 11.45
N THR A 103 -3.80 -9.16 10.87
CA THR A 103 -5.05 -9.11 11.63
C THR A 103 -5.54 -10.54 11.90
N ARG A 104 -6.44 -10.68 12.87
CA ARG A 104 -7.03 -11.97 13.19
C ARG A 104 -7.91 -12.51 12.07
N SER A 105 -8.43 -11.63 11.23
CA SER A 105 -9.24 -12.01 10.07
C SER A 105 -8.41 -12.48 8.88
N GLY A 106 -7.08 -12.50 8.99
CA GLY A 106 -6.19 -12.95 7.91
C GLY A 106 -5.81 -11.88 6.92
N HIS A 107 -6.06 -10.61 7.26
CA HIS A 107 -5.67 -9.45 6.45
C HIS A 107 -4.44 -8.78 7.03
N THR A 108 -4.04 -7.67 6.42
CA THR A 108 -2.87 -6.88 6.83
C THR A 108 -3.26 -5.43 6.99
N ARG A 109 -2.82 -4.81 8.08
CA ARG A 109 -2.82 -3.34 8.22
C ARG A 109 -1.44 -2.84 7.87
N ILE A 110 -1.39 -1.70 7.19
CA ILE A 110 -0.14 -1.09 6.73
C ILE A 110 0.00 0.25 7.44
N ARG A 111 0.98 0.34 8.33
CA ARG A 111 1.17 1.50 9.21
C ARG A 111 2.39 2.29 8.81
N ASN A 112 2.23 3.62 8.69
CA ASN A 112 3.35 4.52 8.40
C ASN A 112 4.23 4.68 9.65
N VAL A 113 5.54 4.58 9.47
CA VAL A 113 6.50 4.65 10.58
C VAL A 113 6.58 6.06 11.17
N LEU A 114 6.53 7.09 10.32
CA LEU A 114 6.61 8.47 10.80
C LEU A 114 5.32 8.93 11.48
N ALA A 115 4.19 8.71 10.82
CA ALA A 115 2.90 9.23 11.25
C ALA A 115 2.20 8.36 12.29
N ASP A 116 2.58 7.09 12.38
CA ASP A 116 1.92 6.11 13.26
C ASP A 116 0.42 5.98 12.95
N LYS A 117 0.08 5.99 11.67
CA LYS A 117 -1.28 5.88 11.16
C LYS A 117 -1.32 4.89 10.02
N TYR A 118 -2.51 4.45 9.66
CA TYR A 118 -2.74 3.32 8.77
C TYR A 118 -3.22 3.76 7.39
N ILE A 119 -2.85 3.00 6.36
CA ILE A 119 -3.42 3.20 5.02
C ILE A 119 -4.92 2.94 5.08
N ASP A 120 -5.68 3.91 4.63
CA ASP A 120 -7.13 3.98 4.74
C ASP A 120 -7.70 4.55 3.43
N LEU A 121 -8.97 4.33 3.19
CA LEU A 121 -9.69 4.92 2.05
C LEU A 121 -10.48 6.13 2.53
N VAL A 122 -10.34 7.25 1.82
CA VAL A 122 -11.02 8.49 2.14
C VAL A 122 -12.53 8.26 2.19
N GLY A 123 -13.14 8.61 3.35
CA GLY A 123 -14.59 8.50 3.54
C GLY A 123 -15.11 7.07 3.40
N MET A 124 -14.26 6.06 3.60
CA MET A 124 -14.62 4.66 3.41
C MET A 124 -15.10 4.37 1.97
N ASN A 125 -14.69 5.20 1.02
CA ASN A 125 -15.10 5.09 -0.38
C ASN A 125 -14.43 3.87 -1.02
N THR A 126 -15.21 3.04 -1.69
CA THR A 126 -14.73 1.82 -2.35
C THR A 126 -14.90 1.88 -3.87
N ALA A 127 -15.25 3.03 -4.41
CA ALA A 127 -15.37 3.22 -5.86
C ALA A 127 -14.00 3.36 -6.52
N ASN A 128 -13.95 3.12 -7.83
CA ASN A 128 -12.76 3.44 -8.61
C ASN A 128 -12.43 4.93 -8.47
N GLY A 129 -11.16 5.24 -8.22
CA GLY A 129 -10.71 6.60 -8.00
C GLY A 129 -10.73 7.06 -6.54
N ALA A 130 -11.19 6.21 -5.60
CA ALA A 130 -11.13 6.53 -4.18
C ALA A 130 -9.68 6.75 -3.75
N HIS A 131 -9.41 7.88 -3.08
CA HIS A 131 -8.07 8.22 -2.65
C HIS A 131 -7.65 7.41 -1.43
N ALA A 132 -6.37 7.02 -1.39
CA ALA A 132 -5.76 6.44 -0.21
C ALA A 132 -5.18 7.56 0.66
N GLN A 133 -5.31 7.41 1.96
CA GLN A 133 -4.86 8.35 2.96
C GLN A 133 -4.28 7.59 4.16
N ILE A 134 -3.75 8.33 5.14
CA ILE A 134 -3.46 7.75 6.45
C ILE A 134 -4.52 8.17 7.44
N TRP A 135 -4.83 7.30 8.39
CA TRP A 135 -5.79 7.56 9.45
C TRP A 135 -5.43 6.79 10.70
N THR A 136 -5.82 7.31 11.85
CA THR A 136 -5.70 6.61 13.12
C THR A 136 -6.39 5.25 13.05
N TYR A 137 -5.92 4.27 13.80
CA TYR A 137 -6.52 2.95 13.85
C TYR A 137 -8.03 3.03 14.12
N VAL A 138 -8.78 2.35 13.29
CA VAL A 138 -10.20 2.05 13.53
C VAL A 138 -10.46 0.59 13.20
N ALA A 139 -11.38 -0.03 13.92
CA ALA A 139 -11.77 -1.41 13.64
C ALA A 139 -12.70 -1.42 12.43
N GLY A 140 -12.15 -1.62 11.24
CA GLY A 140 -12.97 -1.64 10.03
C GLY A 140 -12.19 -2.10 8.81
N GLY A 141 -12.93 -2.59 7.81
CA GLY A 141 -12.34 -3.15 6.61
C GLY A 141 -11.63 -2.15 5.72
N ASN A 142 -11.90 -0.85 5.87
CA ASN A 142 -11.25 0.19 5.09
C ASN A 142 -9.77 0.40 5.44
N GLN A 143 -9.27 -0.29 6.46
CA GLN A 143 -7.85 -0.31 6.84
C GLN A 143 -7.24 -1.71 6.76
N GLU A 144 -7.95 -2.67 6.19
CA GLU A 144 -7.47 -4.04 6.07
C GLU A 144 -7.26 -4.39 4.61
N TRP A 145 -6.09 -4.93 4.31
CA TRP A 145 -5.64 -5.18 2.94
C TRP A 145 -5.15 -6.61 2.81
N ASP A 146 -5.31 -7.16 1.61
CA ASP A 146 -4.69 -8.44 1.25
C ASP A 146 -3.49 -8.16 0.37
N LEU A 147 -2.34 -8.69 0.76
CA LEU A 147 -1.12 -8.62 -0.04
C LEU A 147 -1.04 -9.90 -0.84
N VAL A 148 -1.43 -9.84 -2.10
CA VAL A 148 -1.53 -11.02 -2.95
C VAL A 148 -0.36 -11.04 -3.92
N ARG A 149 0.50 -12.06 -3.79
CA ARG A 149 1.65 -12.21 -4.67
C ARG A 149 1.19 -12.52 -6.08
N ILE A 150 1.82 -11.86 -7.06
CA ILE A 150 1.56 -12.11 -8.47
C ILE A 150 2.18 -13.46 -8.85
N ASP A 151 1.38 -14.33 -9.46
CA ASP A 151 1.86 -15.58 -10.00
C ASP A 151 2.71 -15.28 -11.23
N ARG A 152 3.92 -15.83 -11.27
CA ARG A 152 4.83 -15.62 -12.41
C ARG A 152 4.27 -16.12 -13.74
N SER A 153 3.35 -17.07 -13.71
CA SER A 153 2.68 -17.53 -14.92
C SER A 153 1.84 -16.42 -15.57
N GLU A 154 1.33 -15.45 -14.80
CA GLU A 154 0.59 -14.31 -15.32
C GLU A 154 1.49 -13.35 -16.10
N GLU A 155 2.76 -13.28 -15.76
CA GLU A 155 3.71 -12.35 -16.39
C GLU A 155 4.07 -12.76 -17.81
N ARG A 156 3.78 -14.00 -18.21
CA ARG A 156 4.10 -14.56 -19.51
C ARG A 156 2.99 -14.42 -20.53
N ARG A 157 1.90 -13.85 -20.14
CA ARG A 157 0.73 -13.69 -21.01
C ARG A 157 0.69 -12.38 -21.71
#